data_4f56a86554ee18c9e49d0f68adb44051
#
_entry.id   4f56a86554ee18c9e49d0f68adb44051
#
_cell.length_a   1.000
_cell.length_b   1.000
_cell.length_c   1.000
_cell.angle_alpha   90.00
_cell.angle_beta   90.00
_cell.angle_gamma   90.00
#
_symmetry.space_group_name_H-M   'P 1'
#
loop_
_entity.id
_entity.type
_entity.pdbx_description
1 polymer ?
#
loop_
_entity_poly.entity_id
_entity_poly.type
_entity_poly.pdbx_seq_one_letter_code
_entity_poly.pdbx_strand_id
1 'polypeptide(L)'
;MEGPTQIKPKGLADYLDVLSKAVFQSGMSWRVVEAKWDGTREAFRGFDPHEVANLTPKQIDALAEDTRLIRNRRKIEATVENAETMLALDDRFGGFKKYLRSFEDFEALSADLVRRFKFLGDTGSYYFLHIVGEPVPPHEQWMKSHRPHGFVPRTSKAKTSKARTSKPRTRG
;
A
#
# COMPACT_ATOMS: atom_id res chain seq x y z
N MET A 1 -5.52 6.07 19.17
CA MET A 1 -4.39 5.61 18.38
C MET A 1 -4.11 6.54 17.20
N GLU A 2 -2.89 6.91 17.08
CA GLU A 2 -2.52 7.83 16.02
C GLU A 2 -2.29 7.10 14.72
N GLY A 3 -2.72 7.72 13.66
CA GLY A 3 -2.45 7.16 12.35
C GLY A 3 -1.05 7.50 11.90
N PRO A 4 -0.67 7.03 10.71
CA PRO A 4 0.64 7.36 10.16
C PRO A 4 0.78 8.85 9.95
N THR A 5 2.01 9.32 10.02
CA THR A 5 2.30 10.73 9.82
C THR A 5 2.00 11.13 8.37
N GLN A 6 1.29 12.23 8.23
CA GLN A 6 1.00 12.77 6.91
C GLN A 6 2.20 13.52 6.34
N ILE A 7 2.32 13.51 5.03
CA ILE A 7 3.37 14.25 4.35
C ILE A 7 2.72 15.20 3.34
N LYS A 8 3.52 16.14 2.84
CA LYS A 8 3.13 17.00 1.74
C LYS A 8 3.99 16.61 0.54
N PRO A 9 3.44 15.81 -0.38
CA PRO A 9 4.24 15.33 -1.50
C PRO A 9 4.80 16.49 -2.32
N LYS A 10 6.08 16.41 -2.62
CA LYS A 10 6.74 17.40 -3.43
C LYS A 10 6.77 17.03 -4.89
N GLY A 11 6.51 15.78 -5.19
CA GLY A 11 6.51 15.31 -6.57
C GLY A 11 6.11 13.86 -6.63
N LEU A 12 6.22 13.28 -7.81
CA LEU A 12 5.78 11.91 -8.04
C LEU A 12 6.52 10.88 -7.20
N ALA A 13 7.78 11.14 -6.90
CA ALA A 13 8.56 10.19 -6.11
C ALA A 13 7.95 10.00 -4.72
N ASP A 14 7.45 11.08 -4.12
CA ASP A 14 6.82 10.97 -2.82
C ASP A 14 5.54 10.15 -2.89
N TYR A 15 4.76 10.34 -3.95
CA TYR A 15 3.55 9.54 -4.13
C TYR A 15 3.88 8.06 -4.33
N LEU A 16 4.88 7.78 -5.15
CA LEU A 16 5.22 6.39 -5.42
C LEU A 16 5.81 5.71 -4.19
N ASP A 17 6.58 6.44 -3.39
CA ASP A 17 7.12 5.95 -2.14
C ASP A 17 5.99 5.46 -1.22
N VAL A 18 5.01 6.32 -0.97
CA VAL A 18 3.92 6.00 -0.07
C VAL A 18 3.06 4.87 -0.63
N LEU A 19 2.78 4.91 -1.92
CA LEU A 19 1.99 3.87 -2.57
C LEU A 19 2.69 2.52 -2.49
N SER A 20 3.98 2.52 -2.77
CA SER A 20 4.76 1.28 -2.75
C SER A 20 4.84 0.69 -1.36
N LYS A 21 4.94 1.54 -0.33
CA LYS A 21 4.94 1.05 1.03
C LYS A 21 3.65 0.32 1.35
N ALA A 22 2.52 0.87 0.91
CA ALA A 22 1.24 0.22 1.10
C ALA A 22 1.20 -1.14 0.39
N VAL A 23 1.78 -1.20 -0.80
CA VAL A 23 1.84 -2.46 -1.56
C VAL A 23 2.65 -3.51 -0.79
N PHE A 24 3.81 -3.12 -0.27
CA PHE A 24 4.64 -4.07 0.46
C PHE A 24 4.02 -4.46 1.80
N GLN A 25 3.23 -3.59 2.39
CA GLN A 25 2.55 -3.89 3.65
C GLN A 25 1.39 -4.85 3.48
N SER A 26 0.89 -4.99 2.28
CA SER A 26 -0.24 -5.88 2.01
C SER A 26 0.12 -7.31 2.37
N GLY A 27 -0.59 -7.88 3.34
CA GLY A 27 -0.34 -9.25 3.78
C GLY A 27 0.95 -9.46 4.56
N MET A 28 1.58 -8.38 5.02
CA MET A 28 2.85 -8.45 5.74
C MET A 28 2.77 -7.71 7.06
N SER A 29 3.70 -8.00 7.93
CA SER A 29 3.84 -7.23 9.17
C SER A 29 4.30 -5.82 8.83
N TRP A 30 3.55 -4.82 9.30
CA TRP A 30 3.92 -3.44 9.05
C TRP A 30 5.26 -3.10 9.70
N ARG A 31 5.56 -3.72 10.83
CA ARG A 31 6.83 -3.49 11.51
C ARG A 31 8.00 -3.93 10.66
N VAL A 32 7.87 -5.09 10.01
CA VAL A 32 8.93 -5.61 9.17
C VAL A 32 9.16 -4.69 7.96
N VAL A 33 8.05 -4.25 7.34
CA VAL A 33 8.15 -3.35 6.20
C VAL A 33 8.80 -2.03 6.62
N GLU A 34 8.35 -1.50 7.75
CA GLU A 34 8.88 -0.24 8.25
C GLU A 34 10.38 -0.33 8.50
N ALA A 35 10.83 -1.42 9.08
CA ALA A 35 12.25 -1.60 9.40
C ALA A 35 13.12 -1.63 8.16
N LYS A 36 12.57 -2.06 7.04
CA LYS A 36 13.34 -2.16 5.79
C LYS A 36 13.08 -1.03 4.82
N TRP A 37 12.28 -0.04 5.21
CA TRP A 37 11.81 0.92 4.21
C TRP A 37 12.91 1.86 3.71
N ASP A 38 13.81 2.31 4.58
CA ASP A 38 14.89 3.17 4.11
C ASP A 38 15.76 2.46 3.06
N GLY A 39 16.08 1.19 3.31
CA GLY A 39 16.83 0.41 2.35
C GLY A 39 16.06 0.14 1.07
N THR A 40 14.75 -0.08 1.20
CA THR A 40 13.88 -0.28 0.06
C THR A 40 13.84 0.98 -0.82
N ARG A 41 13.69 2.13 -0.18
CA ARG A 41 13.67 3.40 -0.90
C ARG A 41 14.96 3.59 -1.68
N GLU A 42 16.07 3.28 -1.04
CA GLU A 42 17.37 3.41 -1.70
C GLU A 42 17.50 2.45 -2.87
N ALA A 43 17.07 1.20 -2.69
CA ALA A 43 17.15 0.20 -3.74
C ALA A 43 16.30 0.59 -4.96
N PHE A 44 15.16 1.26 -4.73
CA PHE A 44 14.29 1.72 -5.80
C PHE A 44 14.62 3.15 -6.24
N ARG A 45 15.83 3.62 -5.94
CA ARG A 45 16.33 4.90 -6.45
C ARG A 45 15.44 6.07 -6.05
N GLY A 46 15.04 6.07 -4.78
CA GLY A 46 14.20 7.14 -4.25
C GLY A 46 12.78 7.13 -4.77
N PHE A 47 12.38 6.03 -5.39
CA PHE A 47 11.05 5.87 -5.97
C PHE A 47 10.73 6.91 -7.03
N ASP A 48 11.74 7.35 -7.77
CA ASP A 48 11.50 8.19 -8.94
C ASP A 48 10.76 7.32 -9.96
N PRO A 49 9.51 7.66 -10.32
CA PRO A 49 8.74 6.77 -11.20
C PRO A 49 9.36 6.56 -12.55
N HIS A 50 10.10 7.55 -13.07
CA HIS A 50 10.76 7.39 -14.36
C HIS A 50 11.83 6.32 -14.28
N GLU A 51 12.60 6.31 -13.19
CA GLU A 51 13.63 5.30 -13.03
C GLU A 51 13.04 3.94 -12.71
N VAL A 52 12.02 3.91 -11.86
CA VAL A 52 11.41 2.63 -11.49
C VAL A 52 10.74 1.99 -12.68
N ALA A 53 10.01 2.78 -13.48
CA ALA A 53 9.32 2.25 -14.65
C ALA A 53 10.28 1.72 -15.71
N ASN A 54 11.51 2.19 -15.70
CA ASN A 54 12.51 1.79 -16.69
C ASN A 54 13.49 0.74 -16.20
N LEU A 55 13.22 0.12 -15.05
CA LEU A 55 14.07 -0.96 -14.58
C LEU A 55 14.05 -2.12 -15.57
N THR A 56 15.24 -2.60 -15.92
CA THR A 56 15.37 -3.72 -16.85
C THR A 56 15.07 -5.03 -16.13
N PRO A 57 14.77 -6.11 -16.88
CA PRO A 57 14.59 -7.41 -16.23
C PRO A 57 15.77 -7.83 -15.37
N LYS A 58 16.98 -7.51 -15.80
CA LYS A 58 18.19 -7.82 -15.05
C LYS A 58 18.22 -7.04 -13.72
N GLN A 59 17.80 -5.79 -13.76
CA GLN A 59 17.75 -4.98 -12.56
C GLN A 59 16.67 -5.47 -11.60
N ILE A 60 15.55 -5.94 -12.15
CA ILE A 60 14.49 -6.52 -11.34
C ILE A 60 15.00 -7.81 -10.69
N ASP A 61 15.75 -8.62 -11.43
CA ASP A 61 16.36 -9.82 -10.86
C ASP A 61 17.27 -9.46 -9.69
N ALA A 62 18.05 -8.40 -9.84
CA ALA A 62 18.93 -7.94 -8.77
C ALA A 62 18.15 -7.51 -7.53
N LEU A 63 17.03 -6.81 -7.73
CA LEU A 63 16.19 -6.40 -6.61
C LEU A 63 15.61 -7.61 -5.89
N ALA A 64 15.28 -8.67 -6.62
CA ALA A 64 14.73 -9.86 -6.02
C ALA A 64 15.74 -10.58 -5.12
N GLU A 65 17.01 -10.24 -5.24
CA GLU A 65 18.07 -10.80 -4.39
C GLU A 65 18.62 -9.78 -3.40
N ASP A 66 18.10 -8.57 -3.40
CA ASP A 66 18.64 -7.48 -2.60
C ASP A 66 18.15 -7.56 -1.16
N THR A 67 19.07 -7.70 -0.21
CA THR A 67 18.71 -7.87 1.19
C THR A 67 18.23 -6.60 1.85
N ARG A 68 18.37 -5.45 1.19
CA ARG A 68 17.87 -4.18 1.75
C ARG A 68 16.35 -4.14 1.80
N LEU A 69 15.67 -4.96 0.99
CA LEU A 69 14.22 -4.91 0.93
C LEU A 69 13.62 -6.30 1.13
N ILE A 70 12.31 -6.33 1.24
CA ILE A 70 11.59 -7.59 1.31
C ILE A 70 11.60 -8.20 -0.08
N ARG A 71 12.19 -9.39 -0.20
CA ARG A 71 12.44 -10.00 -1.49
C ARG A 71 11.23 -10.75 -1.99
N ASN A 72 10.20 -10.00 -2.35
CA ASN A 72 8.99 -10.55 -2.93
C ASN A 72 8.94 -10.09 -4.37
N ARG A 73 9.32 -10.98 -5.30
CA ARG A 73 9.43 -10.61 -6.71
C ARG A 73 8.12 -10.07 -7.27
N ARG A 74 7.00 -10.66 -6.88
CA ARG A 74 5.71 -10.21 -7.41
C ARG A 74 5.42 -8.78 -7.02
N LYS A 75 5.77 -8.39 -5.80
CA LYS A 75 5.57 -7.01 -5.37
C LYS A 75 6.59 -6.07 -5.98
N ILE A 76 7.80 -6.56 -6.23
CA ILE A 76 8.80 -5.76 -6.93
C ILE A 76 8.32 -5.46 -8.34
N GLU A 77 7.84 -6.47 -9.05
CA GLU A 77 7.32 -6.28 -10.39
C GLU A 77 6.10 -5.37 -10.38
N ALA A 78 5.24 -5.54 -9.38
CA ALA A 78 4.07 -4.67 -9.24
C ALA A 78 4.47 -3.22 -9.04
N THR A 79 5.56 -2.98 -8.32
CA THR A 79 6.05 -1.62 -8.11
C THR A 79 6.46 -0.97 -9.43
N VAL A 80 7.09 -1.74 -10.31
CA VAL A 80 7.46 -1.25 -11.63
C VAL A 80 6.22 -0.91 -12.44
N GLU A 81 5.23 -1.81 -12.45
CA GLU A 81 3.99 -1.57 -13.17
C GLU A 81 3.24 -0.38 -12.61
N ASN A 82 3.26 -0.24 -11.28
CA ASN A 82 2.58 0.87 -10.64
C ASN A 82 3.24 2.20 -10.98
N ALA A 83 4.57 2.20 -11.15
CA ALA A 83 5.25 3.41 -11.59
C ALA A 83 4.78 3.81 -12.98
N GLU A 84 4.63 2.83 -13.87
CA GLU A 84 4.12 3.10 -15.22
C GLU A 84 2.71 3.67 -15.17
N THR A 85 1.86 3.07 -14.33
CA THR A 85 0.50 3.54 -14.17
C THR A 85 0.46 4.96 -13.67
N MET A 86 1.30 5.26 -12.68
CA MET A 86 1.35 6.59 -12.10
C MET A 86 1.77 7.63 -13.14
N LEU A 87 2.78 7.30 -13.94
CA LEU A 87 3.23 8.22 -14.99
C LEU A 87 2.14 8.46 -16.04
N ALA A 88 1.41 7.41 -16.40
CA ALA A 88 0.33 7.54 -17.37
C ALA A 88 -0.79 8.44 -16.83
N LEU A 89 -1.12 8.27 -15.54
CA LEU A 89 -2.16 9.09 -14.93
C LEU A 89 -1.71 10.54 -14.78
N ASP A 90 -0.46 10.73 -14.41
CA ASP A 90 0.10 12.07 -14.30
C ASP A 90 0.01 12.81 -15.63
N ASP A 91 0.39 12.12 -16.70
CA ASP A 91 0.35 12.71 -18.02
C ASP A 91 -1.08 12.98 -18.48
N ARG A 92 -1.95 12.02 -18.27
CA ARG A 92 -3.33 12.11 -18.74
C ARG A 92 -4.11 13.22 -18.07
N PHE A 93 -3.89 13.44 -16.77
CA PHE A 93 -4.66 14.42 -16.00
C PHE A 93 -3.92 15.74 -15.81
N GLY A 94 -2.72 15.86 -16.36
CA GLY A 94 -1.93 17.07 -16.17
C GLY A 94 -1.39 17.20 -14.76
N GLY A 95 -1.18 16.08 -14.08
CA GLY A 95 -0.66 16.02 -12.73
C GLY A 95 -1.32 14.89 -11.95
N PHE A 96 -0.52 14.15 -11.21
CA PHE A 96 -1.06 13.03 -10.43
C PHE A 96 -2.00 13.54 -9.34
N LYS A 97 -1.69 14.68 -8.74
CA LYS A 97 -2.57 15.28 -7.77
C LYS A 97 -3.92 15.64 -8.38
N LYS A 98 -3.92 16.08 -9.63
CA LYS A 98 -5.16 16.36 -10.32
C LYS A 98 -5.96 15.09 -10.55
N TYR A 99 -5.28 13.99 -10.86
CA TYR A 99 -5.96 12.72 -10.95
C TYR A 99 -6.64 12.36 -9.63
N LEU A 100 -5.91 12.50 -8.51
CA LEU A 100 -6.49 12.15 -7.21
C LEU A 100 -7.72 13.01 -6.89
N ARG A 101 -7.76 14.23 -7.39
CA ARG A 101 -8.84 15.16 -7.09
C ARG A 101 -9.90 15.24 -8.17
N SER A 102 -9.87 14.29 -9.12
CA SER A 102 -10.84 14.29 -10.21
C SER A 102 -12.10 13.49 -9.90
N PHE A 103 -12.19 12.90 -8.72
CA PHE A 103 -13.31 12.06 -8.33
C PHE A 103 -14.24 12.79 -7.40
N GLU A 104 -15.51 12.40 -7.43
CA GLU A 104 -16.55 13.03 -6.64
C GLU A 104 -16.36 12.84 -5.14
N ASP A 105 -15.95 11.64 -4.74
CA ASP A 105 -15.81 11.34 -3.33
C ASP A 105 -14.70 10.31 -3.12
N PHE A 106 -14.45 10.04 -1.84
CA PHE A 106 -13.41 9.09 -1.45
C PHE A 106 -13.68 7.70 -2.01
N GLU A 107 -14.92 7.25 -1.97
CA GLU A 107 -15.22 5.88 -2.42
C GLU A 107 -14.92 5.69 -3.90
N ALA A 108 -15.25 6.68 -4.71
CA ALA A 108 -14.96 6.57 -6.14
C ALA A 108 -13.46 6.57 -6.41
N LEU A 109 -12.73 7.43 -5.70
CA LEU A 109 -11.29 7.50 -5.87
C LEU A 109 -10.63 6.21 -5.39
N SER A 110 -11.03 5.72 -4.21
CA SER A 110 -10.45 4.51 -3.66
C SER A 110 -10.68 3.32 -4.60
N ALA A 111 -11.88 3.20 -5.13
CA ALA A 111 -12.20 2.11 -6.05
C ALA A 111 -11.33 2.18 -7.31
N ASP A 112 -11.09 3.38 -7.82
CA ASP A 112 -10.26 3.54 -9.00
C ASP A 112 -8.80 3.18 -8.71
N LEU A 113 -8.31 3.60 -7.55
CA LEU A 113 -6.93 3.26 -7.16
C LEU A 113 -6.76 1.75 -7.04
N VAL A 114 -7.69 1.07 -6.38
CA VAL A 114 -7.63 -0.37 -6.21
C VAL A 114 -7.66 -1.10 -7.55
N ARG A 115 -8.43 -0.57 -8.48
CA ARG A 115 -8.54 -1.18 -9.81
C ARG A 115 -7.28 -0.99 -10.65
N ARG A 116 -6.64 0.16 -10.52
CA ARG A 116 -5.50 0.49 -11.39
C ARG A 116 -4.15 0.04 -10.87
N PHE A 117 -3.98 0.02 -9.55
CA PHE A 117 -2.66 -0.27 -8.99
C PHE A 117 -2.60 -1.69 -8.45
N LYS A 118 -1.50 -2.38 -8.74
CA LYS A 118 -1.32 -3.77 -8.36
C LYS A 118 -1.03 -3.88 -6.87
N PHE A 119 -1.61 -4.89 -6.24
CA PHE A 119 -1.42 -5.16 -4.81
C PHE A 119 -1.85 -4.02 -3.89
N LEU A 120 -2.71 -3.15 -4.37
CA LEU A 120 -3.27 -2.08 -3.55
C LEU A 120 -4.72 -2.44 -3.25
N GLY A 121 -5.01 -2.72 -1.98
CA GLY A 121 -6.36 -3.04 -1.56
C GLY A 121 -7.03 -1.84 -0.92
N ASP A 122 -8.22 -2.08 -0.36
CA ASP A 122 -8.98 -0.99 0.27
C ASP A 122 -8.23 -0.35 1.42
N THR A 123 -7.59 -1.17 2.26
CA THR A 123 -6.84 -0.66 3.39
C THR A 123 -5.64 0.16 2.93
N GLY A 124 -4.90 -0.37 1.95
CA GLY A 124 -3.75 0.35 1.41
C GLY A 124 -4.13 1.66 0.76
N SER A 125 -5.25 1.66 0.03
CA SER A 125 -5.76 2.86 -0.61
C SER A 125 -6.12 3.92 0.43
N TYR A 126 -6.80 3.51 1.51
CA TYR A 126 -7.18 4.43 2.57
C TYR A 126 -5.94 5.09 3.18
N TYR A 127 -4.94 4.29 3.56
CA TYR A 127 -3.75 4.84 4.20
C TYR A 127 -2.90 5.65 3.23
N PHE A 128 -2.82 5.21 1.97
CA PHE A 128 -2.12 6.01 0.97
C PHE A 128 -2.71 7.41 0.90
N LEU A 129 -4.02 7.51 0.75
CA LEU A 129 -4.68 8.81 0.62
C LEU A 129 -4.53 9.64 1.88
N HIS A 130 -4.66 8.99 3.04
CA HIS A 130 -4.49 9.71 4.30
C HIS A 130 -3.08 10.30 4.41
N ILE A 131 -2.06 9.49 4.10
CA ILE A 131 -0.68 9.92 4.28
C ILE A 131 -0.31 11.05 3.34
N VAL A 132 -0.78 11.00 2.09
CA VAL A 132 -0.44 12.06 1.13
C VAL A 132 -1.33 13.30 1.27
N GLY A 133 -2.20 13.31 2.28
CA GLY A 133 -2.95 14.50 2.61
C GLY A 133 -4.26 14.69 1.86
N GLU A 134 -4.78 13.66 1.23
CA GLU A 134 -6.07 13.75 0.57
C GLU A 134 -7.19 13.45 1.56
N PRO A 135 -8.38 14.02 1.37
CA PRO A 135 -9.49 13.80 2.30
C PRO A 135 -9.89 12.34 2.39
N VAL A 136 -10.03 11.85 3.60
CA VAL A 136 -10.49 10.48 3.85
C VAL A 136 -11.50 10.53 4.99
N PRO A 137 -12.41 9.53 5.07
CA PRO A 137 -13.34 9.49 6.20
C PRO A 137 -12.58 9.19 7.50
N PRO A 138 -13.18 9.53 8.65
CA PRO A 138 -12.57 9.23 9.94
C PRO A 138 -12.27 7.74 10.04
N HIS A 139 -11.12 7.42 10.62
CA HIS A 139 -10.63 6.06 10.65
C HIS A 139 -11.63 5.07 11.26
N GLU A 140 -12.22 5.43 12.38
CA GLU A 140 -13.18 4.55 13.04
C GLU A 140 -14.39 4.28 12.16
N GLN A 141 -14.87 5.32 11.51
CA GLN A 141 -16.02 5.19 10.65
C GLN A 141 -15.70 4.32 9.44
N TRP A 142 -14.52 4.53 8.86
CA TRP A 142 -14.10 3.76 7.70
C TRP A 142 -13.93 2.29 8.07
N MET A 143 -13.33 2.02 9.23
CA MET A 143 -13.11 0.64 9.66
C MET A 143 -14.40 -0.12 9.85
N LYS A 144 -15.46 0.54 10.28
CA LYS A 144 -16.74 -0.14 10.47
C LYS A 144 -17.35 -0.59 9.16
N SER A 145 -17.22 0.24 8.12
CA SER A 145 -17.87 -0.05 6.85
C SER A 145 -16.95 -0.76 5.85
N HIS A 146 -15.65 -0.75 6.10
CA HIS A 146 -14.70 -1.32 5.14
C HIS A 146 -13.77 -2.35 5.77
N ARG A 147 -14.26 -3.03 6.81
CA ARG A 147 -13.45 -4.06 7.44
C ARG A 147 -13.22 -5.19 6.44
N PRO A 148 -11.96 -5.53 6.17
CA PRO A 148 -11.69 -6.56 5.18
C PRO A 148 -12.30 -7.90 5.60
N HIS A 149 -12.68 -8.67 4.61
CA HIS A 149 -13.21 -9.99 4.87
C HIS A 149 -12.17 -10.82 5.62
N GLY A 150 -12.58 -11.41 6.73
CA GLY A 150 -11.66 -12.18 7.54
C GLY A 150 -10.80 -11.36 8.48
N PHE A 151 -10.97 -10.04 8.48
CA PHE A 151 -10.21 -9.20 9.37
C PHE A 151 -10.58 -9.46 10.82
N VAL A 152 -9.56 -9.63 11.67
CA VAL A 152 -9.78 -9.82 13.10
C VAL A 152 -8.98 -8.74 13.82
N PRO A 153 -9.64 -7.87 14.58
CA PRO A 153 -8.91 -6.85 15.33
C PRO A 153 -7.95 -7.49 16.32
N ARG A 154 -6.86 -6.82 16.55
CA ARG A 154 -5.82 -7.35 17.41
C ARG A 154 -6.35 -7.77 18.78
N THR A 155 -7.20 -6.95 19.34
CA THR A 155 -7.71 -7.25 20.68
C THR A 155 -8.62 -8.45 20.71
N SER A 156 -9.38 -8.70 19.67
CA SER A 156 -10.27 -9.83 19.68
C SER A 156 -9.59 -11.11 19.23
N LYS A 157 -8.43 -11.01 18.69
CA LYS A 157 -7.74 -12.20 18.23
C LYS A 157 -7.46 -13.18 19.36
N ALA A 158 -7.00 -12.69 20.46
CA ALA A 158 -6.72 -13.55 21.58
C ALA A 158 -7.97 -14.24 22.08
N LYS A 159 -9.04 -13.51 22.18
CA LYS A 159 -10.29 -14.09 22.64
C LYS A 159 -10.80 -15.14 21.71
N THR A 160 -10.72 -14.87 20.45
CA THR A 160 -11.19 -15.80 19.45
C THR A 160 -10.48 -17.12 19.53
N SER A 161 -9.21 -17.07 19.70
CA SER A 161 -8.45 -18.29 19.74
C SER A 161 -8.82 -19.15 20.93
N LYS A 162 -9.07 -18.56 22.06
CA LYS A 162 -9.47 -19.31 23.19
C LYS A 162 -10.81 -19.95 23.01
N ALA A 163 -11.74 -19.22 22.49
CA ALA A 163 -13.07 -19.75 22.28
C ALA A 163 -13.05 -20.94 21.39
N ARG A 164 -12.24 -20.91 20.38
CA ARG A 164 -12.18 -22.00 19.46
C ARG A 164 -11.65 -23.26 20.05
N THR A 165 -10.64 -23.14 20.84
CA THR A 165 -10.03 -24.32 21.35
C THR A 165 -10.92 -25.07 22.28
N SER A 166 -11.81 -24.41 22.93
CA SER A 166 -12.65 -25.10 23.83
C SER A 166 -13.68 -25.96 23.17
N LYS A 167 -13.93 -25.80 21.98
CA LYS A 167 -14.94 -26.45 21.34
C LYS A 167 -14.71 -27.84 20.88
N PRO A 168 -13.86 -28.37 20.48
CA PRO A 168 -13.64 -29.56 19.89
C PRO A 168 -14.13 -30.83 20.14
N ARG A 169 -14.43 -30.81 20.51
CA ARG A 169 -14.60 -31.55 20.53
C ARG A 169 -15.03 -32.36 20.72
N THR A 170 -15.14 -32.60 20.74
CA THR A 170 -15.54 -33.24 20.89
C THR A 170 -15.88 -34.12 20.75
N ARG A 171 -16.02 -34.62 20.76
CA ARG A 171 -16.43 -35.39 20.81
C ARG A 171 -16.48 -36.21 20.87
N GLY A 172 -16.28 -36.32 20.87
CA GLY A 172 -16.35 -37.25 21.22
C GLY A 172 -16.52 -38.14 21.01
#